data_b830c44bcf88faca68d0f6cfeeb1f6cb
#
_entry.id   b830c44bcf88faca68d0f6cfeeb1f6cb
#
_cell.length_a   1.000
_cell.length_b   1.000
_cell.length_c   1.000
_cell.angle_alpha   90.00
_cell.angle_beta   90.00
_cell.angle_gamma   90.00
#
_symmetry.space_group_name_H-M   'P 1'
#
loop_
_entity.id
_entity.type
_entity.pdbx_description
1 polymer ?
#
loop_
_entity_poly.entity_id
_entity_poly.type
_entity_poly.pdbx_seq_one_letter_code
_entity_poly.pdbx_strand_id
1 'polypeptide(L)'
;LNSGSVIKYPVKFIENKKREVFLEGEAFFDVVENKNELFIVNSNGINVEVYGTKFNVRNYAEDFNSDVVLVEGSVGIGNSGNLEKIILKPSFKGSVNKENLKVTTTKVNTKVYTSWIDGEIIFRNENFTHIIKKLERLYNVTIIDNREKLSNEFFNASIDVNSNKITYKKYFHIGFAVD
;
A
#
# COMPACT_ATOMS: atom_id res chain seq x y z
N LEU A 1 -7.79 6.65 5.11
CA LEU A 1 -6.91 7.15 4.04
C LEU A 1 -5.55 7.51 4.60
N ASN A 2 -4.50 7.17 3.87
CA ASN A 2 -3.14 7.58 4.18
C ASN A 2 -2.82 8.95 3.54
N SER A 3 -1.70 9.57 3.92
CA SER A 3 -1.27 10.89 3.45
C SER A 3 -1.20 10.96 1.91
N GLY A 4 -1.62 12.08 1.32
CA GLY A 4 -1.62 12.30 -0.12
C GLY A 4 -2.62 11.45 -0.90
N SER A 5 -3.64 10.89 -0.24
CA SER A 5 -4.62 10.01 -0.88
C SER A 5 -5.97 10.68 -1.07
N VAL A 6 -6.66 10.28 -2.14
CA VAL A 6 -8.01 10.73 -2.47
C VAL A 6 -8.91 9.53 -2.73
N ILE A 7 -10.11 9.55 -2.15
CA ILE A 7 -11.16 8.56 -2.45
C ILE A 7 -12.40 9.27 -2.98
N LYS A 8 -12.96 8.73 -4.07
CA LYS A 8 -14.24 9.17 -4.64
C LYS A 8 -15.24 8.05 -4.52
N TYR A 9 -16.40 8.31 -3.98
CA TYR A 9 -17.47 7.34 -3.78
C TYR A 9 -18.85 8.02 -3.93
N PRO A 10 -19.90 7.27 -4.30
CA PRO A 10 -21.24 7.82 -4.41
C PRO A 10 -21.81 8.18 -3.04
N VAL A 11 -22.65 9.21 -2.97
CA VAL A 11 -23.33 9.64 -1.73
C VAL A 11 -24.16 8.52 -1.12
N LYS A 12 -24.71 7.62 -1.96
CA LYS A 12 -25.47 6.45 -1.56
C LYS A 12 -25.19 5.31 -2.51
N PHE A 13 -24.89 4.13 -1.97
CA PHE A 13 -24.87 2.89 -2.77
C PHE A 13 -26.30 2.44 -3.04
N ILE A 14 -26.56 2.00 -4.27
CA ILE A 14 -27.88 1.51 -4.70
C ILE A 14 -27.96 0.02 -4.36
N GLU A 15 -29.01 -0.40 -3.67
CA GLU A 15 -29.26 -1.80 -3.33
C GLU A 15 -29.22 -2.70 -4.59
N ASN A 16 -28.69 -3.91 -4.43
CA ASN A 16 -28.55 -4.91 -5.51
C ASN A 16 -27.64 -4.45 -6.67
N LYS A 17 -26.82 -3.42 -6.47
CA LYS A 17 -25.77 -3.00 -7.39
C LYS A 17 -24.38 -3.14 -6.76
N LYS A 18 -23.37 -3.10 -7.60
CA LYS A 18 -21.98 -3.07 -7.14
C LYS A 18 -21.72 -1.79 -6.33
N ARG A 19 -21.00 -1.93 -5.23
CA ARG A 19 -20.53 -0.81 -4.42
C ARG A 19 -19.15 -0.41 -4.94
N GLU A 20 -19.05 0.63 -5.72
CA GLU A 20 -17.80 1.04 -6.37
C GLU A 20 -17.24 2.32 -5.74
N VAL A 21 -15.93 2.33 -5.53
CA VAL A 21 -15.15 3.49 -5.10
C VAL A 21 -13.91 3.63 -5.97
N PHE A 22 -13.39 4.86 -6.07
CA PHE A 22 -12.19 5.17 -6.83
C PHE A 22 -11.14 5.71 -5.87
N LEU A 23 -9.95 5.08 -5.87
CA LEU A 23 -8.84 5.42 -4.99
C LEU A 23 -7.63 5.91 -5.81
N GLU A 24 -7.08 7.04 -5.39
CA GLU A 24 -5.72 7.47 -5.73
C GLU A 24 -4.91 7.53 -4.44
N GLY A 25 -3.79 6.83 -4.37
CA GLY A 25 -2.95 6.76 -3.17
C GLY A 25 -3.14 5.49 -2.34
N GLU A 26 -3.23 5.60 -1.03
CA GLU A 26 -3.29 4.46 -0.11
C GLU A 26 -4.48 4.54 0.84
N ALA A 27 -5.21 3.44 0.96
CA ALA A 27 -6.31 3.30 1.89
C ALA A 27 -6.40 1.90 2.48
N PHE A 28 -6.80 1.83 3.74
CA PHE A 28 -7.23 0.61 4.38
C PHE A 28 -8.75 0.52 4.34
N PHE A 29 -9.26 -0.63 3.93
CA PHE A 29 -10.67 -0.92 3.84
C PHE A 29 -11.06 -2.00 4.84
N ASP A 30 -12.10 -1.74 5.62
CA ASP A 30 -12.82 -2.71 6.44
C ASP A 30 -14.25 -2.80 5.87
N VAL A 31 -14.46 -3.79 5.01
CA VAL A 31 -15.71 -3.96 4.27
C VAL A 31 -16.57 -5.00 4.96
N VAL A 32 -17.73 -4.58 5.43
CA VAL A 32 -18.73 -5.48 6.02
C VAL A 32 -19.16 -6.53 4.99
N GLU A 33 -19.22 -7.80 5.44
CA GLU A 33 -19.58 -8.92 4.57
C GLU A 33 -21.00 -8.77 4.02
N ASN A 34 -21.10 -8.83 2.70
CA ASN A 34 -22.36 -8.94 1.98
C ASN A 34 -22.15 -9.79 0.72
N LYS A 35 -22.55 -11.05 0.77
CA LYS A 35 -22.33 -12.02 -0.31
C LYS A 35 -23.10 -11.68 -1.60
N ASN A 36 -24.12 -10.81 -1.49
CA ASN A 36 -24.97 -10.43 -2.62
C ASN A 36 -24.48 -9.15 -3.32
N GLU A 37 -23.62 -8.36 -2.67
CA GLU A 37 -23.18 -7.06 -3.19
C GLU A 37 -21.66 -6.95 -3.20
N LEU A 38 -21.10 -7.04 -4.38
CA LEU A 38 -19.68 -6.87 -4.61
C LEU A 38 -19.24 -5.44 -4.25
N PHE A 39 -18.14 -5.31 -3.50
CA PHE A 39 -17.45 -4.05 -3.28
C PHE A 39 -16.21 -4.00 -4.17
N ILE A 40 -16.05 -2.92 -4.91
CA ILE A 40 -14.96 -2.74 -5.88
C ILE A 40 -14.20 -1.47 -5.57
N VAL A 41 -12.88 -1.59 -5.41
CA VAL A 41 -11.96 -0.46 -5.40
C VAL A 41 -11.30 -0.37 -6.77
N ASN A 42 -11.64 0.68 -7.52
CA ASN A 42 -10.99 1.01 -8.77
C ASN A 42 -9.80 1.94 -8.48
N SER A 43 -8.63 1.60 -8.93
CA SER A 43 -7.43 2.40 -8.70
C SER A 43 -6.45 2.25 -9.86
N ASN A 44 -6.26 3.31 -10.64
CA ASN A 44 -5.24 3.43 -11.70
C ASN A 44 -4.91 2.10 -12.42
N GLY A 45 -5.87 1.52 -13.13
CA GLY A 45 -5.67 0.32 -13.95
C GLY A 45 -5.81 -1.01 -13.21
N ILE A 46 -6.00 -1.02 -11.90
CA ILE A 46 -6.34 -2.21 -11.12
C ILE A 46 -7.74 -2.12 -10.53
N ASN A 47 -8.40 -3.26 -10.44
CA ASN A 47 -9.68 -3.43 -9.78
C ASN A 47 -9.52 -4.43 -8.65
N VAL A 48 -9.91 -4.04 -7.44
CA VAL A 48 -9.87 -4.89 -6.25
C VAL A 48 -11.29 -5.23 -5.84
N GLU A 49 -11.65 -6.50 -5.85
CA GLU A 49 -13.01 -6.98 -5.65
C GLU A 49 -13.12 -7.83 -4.37
N VAL A 50 -14.10 -7.50 -3.52
CA VAL A 50 -14.33 -8.19 -2.26
C VAL A 50 -15.84 -8.29 -1.94
N TYR A 51 -16.22 -9.26 -1.10
CA TYR A 51 -17.56 -9.39 -0.53
C TYR A 51 -17.64 -9.04 0.95
N GLY A 52 -16.51 -9.06 1.68
CA GLY A 52 -16.39 -8.75 3.10
C GLY A 52 -14.96 -9.05 3.52
N THR A 53 -14.15 -8.02 3.74
CA THR A 53 -12.70 -8.20 3.74
C THR A 53 -12.01 -7.01 4.37
N LYS A 54 -10.91 -7.27 5.10
CA LYS A 54 -9.98 -6.25 5.58
C LYS A 54 -8.71 -6.28 4.75
N PHE A 55 -8.43 -5.19 4.07
CA PHE A 55 -7.29 -5.11 3.15
C PHE A 55 -6.77 -3.68 2.99
N ASN A 56 -5.50 -3.57 2.63
CA ASN A 56 -4.87 -2.31 2.27
C ASN A 56 -4.63 -2.25 0.76
N VAL A 57 -4.92 -1.13 0.14
CA VAL A 57 -4.58 -0.84 -1.27
C VAL A 57 -3.65 0.36 -1.29
N ARG A 58 -2.50 0.23 -1.97
CA ARG A 58 -1.56 1.30 -2.22
C ARG A 58 -1.30 1.44 -3.71
N ASN A 59 -1.64 2.59 -4.25
CA ASN A 59 -1.47 2.90 -5.67
C ASN A 59 -1.26 4.40 -5.90
N TYR A 60 -0.11 4.94 -5.46
CA TYR A 60 0.31 6.30 -5.81
C TYR A 60 0.81 6.35 -7.23
N ALA A 61 0.59 7.46 -7.94
CA ALA A 61 0.94 7.62 -9.35
C ALA A 61 2.44 7.40 -9.62
N GLU A 62 3.28 7.87 -8.69
CA GLU A 62 4.74 7.83 -8.77
C GLU A 62 5.36 6.49 -8.36
N ASP A 63 4.59 5.56 -7.81
CA ASP A 63 5.09 4.22 -7.44
C ASP A 63 5.14 3.31 -8.67
N PHE A 64 6.14 2.45 -8.76
CA PHE A 64 6.29 1.47 -9.86
C PHE A 64 5.25 0.36 -9.82
N ASN A 65 4.74 0.04 -8.63
CA ASN A 65 3.77 -1.01 -8.42
C ASN A 65 2.53 -0.49 -7.71
N SER A 66 1.41 -1.16 -7.97
CA SER A 66 0.22 -1.09 -7.16
C SER A 66 0.20 -2.30 -6.24
N ASP A 67 0.09 -2.08 -4.94
CA ASP A 67 0.12 -3.15 -3.94
C ASP A 67 -1.25 -3.33 -3.28
N VAL A 68 -1.67 -4.57 -3.13
CA VAL A 68 -2.86 -4.96 -2.36
C VAL A 68 -2.44 -5.96 -1.30
N VAL A 69 -2.69 -5.67 -0.03
CA VAL A 69 -2.35 -6.55 1.10
C VAL A 69 -3.61 -7.02 1.78
N LEU A 70 -3.80 -8.33 1.83
CA LEU A 70 -4.97 -8.94 2.47
C LEU A 70 -4.69 -9.27 3.92
N VAL A 71 -5.52 -8.73 4.82
CA VAL A 71 -5.49 -9.00 6.26
C VAL A 71 -6.45 -10.13 6.60
N GLU A 72 -7.73 -10.00 6.19
CA GLU A 72 -8.80 -10.95 6.53
C GLU A 72 -9.78 -11.07 5.36
N GLY A 73 -10.30 -12.28 5.12
CA GLY A 73 -11.26 -12.55 4.05
C GLY A 73 -10.62 -13.02 2.76
N SER A 74 -11.10 -12.53 1.61
CA SER A 74 -10.63 -12.86 0.27
C SER A 74 -10.67 -11.65 -0.65
N VAL A 75 -9.63 -11.48 -1.45
CA VAL A 75 -9.50 -10.37 -2.42
C VAL A 75 -9.26 -10.93 -3.81
N GLY A 76 -10.04 -10.49 -4.78
CA GLY A 76 -9.76 -10.66 -6.21
C GLY A 76 -9.07 -9.40 -6.77
N ILE A 77 -7.88 -9.57 -7.35
CA ILE A 77 -7.18 -8.51 -8.06
C ILE A 77 -7.35 -8.76 -9.55
N GLY A 78 -7.95 -7.81 -10.25
CA GLY A 78 -8.01 -7.74 -11.71
C GLY A 78 -7.28 -6.52 -12.23
N ASN A 79 -7.05 -6.48 -13.52
CA ASN A 79 -6.60 -5.28 -14.22
C ASN A 79 -7.53 -5.01 -15.43
N SER A 80 -7.50 -3.79 -15.93
CA SER A 80 -8.41 -3.33 -17.01
C SER A 80 -8.22 -4.07 -18.35
N GLY A 81 -7.16 -4.88 -18.48
CA GLY A 81 -6.81 -5.58 -19.73
C GLY A 81 -6.87 -7.11 -19.63
N ASN A 82 -7.10 -7.69 -18.45
CA ASN A 82 -7.08 -9.14 -18.27
C ASN A 82 -8.31 -9.61 -17.48
N LEU A 83 -9.00 -10.62 -18.01
CA LEU A 83 -10.18 -11.24 -17.38
C LEU A 83 -9.80 -12.18 -16.23
N GLU A 84 -8.54 -12.63 -16.15
CA GLU A 84 -8.08 -13.49 -15.07
C GLU A 84 -7.83 -12.69 -13.79
N LYS A 85 -8.61 -12.99 -12.75
CA LYS A 85 -8.42 -12.44 -11.41
C LYS A 85 -7.48 -13.31 -10.60
N ILE A 86 -6.55 -12.66 -9.93
CA ILE A 86 -5.70 -13.32 -8.94
C ILE A 86 -6.37 -13.21 -7.59
N ILE A 87 -6.62 -14.35 -6.96
CA ILE A 87 -7.22 -14.43 -5.62
C ILE A 87 -6.12 -14.45 -4.56
N LEU A 88 -6.10 -13.45 -3.69
CA LEU A 88 -5.23 -13.42 -2.53
C LEU A 88 -5.83 -14.19 -1.36
N LYS A 89 -4.93 -14.78 -0.57
CA LYS A 89 -5.22 -15.35 0.76
C LYS A 89 -4.74 -14.39 1.86
N PRO A 90 -5.27 -14.49 3.08
CA PRO A 90 -4.78 -13.71 4.22
C PRO A 90 -3.26 -13.81 4.41
N SER A 91 -2.64 -12.71 4.78
CA SER A 91 -1.18 -12.54 4.91
C SER A 91 -0.41 -12.59 3.57
N PHE A 92 -1.10 -12.36 2.44
CA PHE A 92 -0.43 -12.19 1.16
C PHE A 92 -0.57 -10.76 0.63
N LYS A 93 0.46 -10.33 -0.06
CA LYS A 93 0.52 -9.12 -0.86
C LYS A 93 0.49 -9.50 -2.33
N GLY A 94 -0.40 -8.88 -3.11
CA GLY A 94 -0.35 -8.85 -4.56
C GLY A 94 0.26 -7.53 -5.01
N SER A 95 1.32 -7.60 -5.81
CA SER A 95 1.97 -6.44 -6.43
C SER A 95 1.74 -6.48 -7.93
N VAL A 96 1.13 -5.45 -8.48
CA VAL A 96 0.89 -5.27 -9.91
C VAL A 96 1.90 -4.26 -10.44
N ASN A 97 2.80 -4.68 -11.30
CA ASN A 97 3.73 -3.78 -11.97
C ASN A 97 2.96 -2.91 -12.98
N LYS A 98 3.14 -1.59 -12.93
CA LYS A 98 2.36 -0.65 -13.74
C LYS A 98 2.74 -0.61 -15.22
N GLU A 99 3.96 -1.00 -15.55
CA GLU A 99 4.45 -0.98 -16.94
C GLU A 99 3.95 -2.18 -17.73
N ASN A 100 4.03 -3.39 -17.12
CA ASN A 100 3.75 -4.63 -17.83
C ASN A 100 2.53 -5.39 -17.31
N LEU A 101 1.85 -4.84 -16.29
CA LEU A 101 0.65 -5.38 -15.63
C LEU A 101 0.84 -6.78 -15.03
N LYS A 102 2.10 -7.22 -14.87
CA LYS A 102 2.40 -8.51 -14.25
C LYS A 102 2.09 -8.46 -12.76
N VAL A 103 1.35 -9.45 -12.29
CA VAL A 103 1.02 -9.61 -10.87
C VAL A 103 1.97 -10.63 -10.24
N THR A 104 2.54 -10.26 -9.11
CA THR A 104 3.32 -11.15 -8.25
C THR A 104 2.66 -11.24 -6.88
N THR A 105 2.72 -12.41 -6.25
CA THR A 105 2.16 -12.63 -4.91
C THR A 105 3.25 -13.05 -3.94
N THR A 106 3.25 -12.47 -2.75
CA THR A 106 4.26 -12.75 -1.72
C THR A 106 3.59 -12.81 -0.35
N LYS A 107 3.98 -13.78 0.48
CA LYS A 107 3.55 -13.83 1.88
C LYS A 107 4.25 -12.71 2.67
N VAL A 108 3.49 -11.96 3.46
CA VAL A 108 3.99 -10.78 4.18
C VAL A 108 3.49 -10.73 5.62
N ASN A 109 4.19 -9.96 6.46
CA ASN A 109 3.63 -9.48 7.72
C ASN A 109 2.75 -8.25 7.42
N THR A 110 1.45 -8.41 7.52
CA THR A 110 0.47 -7.36 7.19
C THR A 110 0.65 -6.09 8.02
N LYS A 111 1.16 -6.22 9.26
CA LYS A 111 1.40 -5.06 10.14
C LYS A 111 2.37 -4.04 9.52
N VAL A 112 3.32 -4.47 8.70
CA VAL A 112 4.23 -3.56 7.96
C VAL A 112 3.46 -2.60 7.03
N TYR A 113 2.30 -3.05 6.52
CA TYR A 113 1.49 -2.33 5.55
C TYR A 113 0.28 -1.63 6.15
N THR A 114 -0.07 -1.93 7.41
CA THR A 114 -1.27 -1.40 8.06
C THR A 114 -0.97 -0.59 9.32
N SER A 115 0.27 -0.59 9.82
CA SER A 115 0.66 0.13 11.05
C SER A 115 0.47 1.65 10.97
N TRP A 116 0.42 2.20 9.76
CA TRP A 116 0.15 3.63 9.56
C TRP A 116 -1.22 4.06 10.09
N ILE A 117 -2.19 3.13 10.22
CA ILE A 117 -3.51 3.36 10.80
C ILE A 117 -3.38 3.75 12.26
N ASP A 118 -2.42 3.14 12.96
CA ASP A 118 -2.11 3.37 14.37
C ASP A 118 -1.05 4.49 14.57
N GLY A 119 -0.68 5.20 13.49
CA GLY A 119 0.33 6.25 13.52
C GLY A 119 1.77 5.73 13.57
N GLU A 120 2.02 4.45 13.27
CA GLU A 120 3.36 3.87 13.16
C GLU A 120 3.66 3.56 11.70
N ILE A 121 4.80 4.03 11.17
CA ILE A 121 5.28 3.64 9.85
C ILE A 121 6.44 2.68 10.00
N ILE A 122 6.27 1.47 9.45
CA ILE A 122 7.28 0.42 9.49
C ILE A 122 7.89 0.25 8.10
N PHE A 123 9.21 0.31 8.04
CA PHE A 123 10.02 -0.02 6.87
C PHE A 123 10.73 -1.36 7.10
N ARG A 124 10.63 -2.29 6.17
CA ARG A 124 11.31 -3.59 6.21
C ARG A 124 11.92 -3.88 4.86
N ASN A 125 13.26 -3.89 4.82
CA ASN A 125 14.01 -4.05 3.59
C ASN A 125 13.48 -3.12 2.48
N GLU A 126 13.24 -1.85 2.85
CA GLU A 126 12.64 -0.84 1.97
C GLU A 126 13.73 -0.02 1.30
N ASN A 127 13.59 0.21 -0.01
CA ASN A 127 14.51 1.04 -0.77
C ASN A 127 14.46 2.49 -0.27
N PHE A 128 15.62 3.13 -0.18
CA PHE A 128 15.73 4.50 0.36
C PHE A 128 14.89 5.52 -0.41
N THR A 129 14.84 5.40 -1.72
CA THR A 129 13.99 6.28 -2.55
C THR A 129 12.50 6.16 -2.18
N HIS A 130 12.01 4.95 -1.89
CA HIS A 130 10.63 4.74 -1.44
C HIS A 130 10.40 5.31 -0.04
N ILE A 131 11.40 5.22 0.86
CA ILE A 131 11.33 5.84 2.19
C ILE A 131 11.18 7.36 2.05
N ILE A 132 12.02 8.00 1.23
CA ILE A 132 11.95 9.44 0.96
C ILE A 132 10.55 9.82 0.45
N LYS A 133 10.05 9.18 -0.59
CA LYS A 133 8.72 9.47 -1.14
C LYS A 133 7.61 9.33 -0.09
N LYS A 134 7.71 8.34 0.79
CA LYS A 134 6.74 8.13 1.87
C LYS A 134 6.81 9.24 2.92
N LEU A 135 8.01 9.71 3.26
CA LEU A 135 8.21 10.83 4.18
C LEU A 135 7.77 12.18 3.56
N GLU A 136 8.05 12.41 2.28
CA GLU A 136 7.59 13.59 1.56
C GLU A 136 6.07 13.71 1.60
N ARG A 137 5.35 12.61 1.32
CA ARG A 137 3.88 12.57 1.41
C ARG A 137 3.38 12.79 2.84
N LEU A 138 4.03 12.17 3.80
CA LEU A 138 3.60 12.23 5.21
C LEU A 138 3.69 13.65 5.78
N TYR A 139 4.81 14.33 5.51
CA TYR A 139 5.11 15.64 6.08
C TYR A 139 4.82 16.81 5.12
N ASN A 140 4.37 16.51 3.91
CA ASN A 140 4.15 17.51 2.84
C ASN A 140 5.38 18.38 2.59
N VAL A 141 6.54 17.74 2.43
CA VAL A 141 7.83 18.39 2.22
C VAL A 141 8.53 17.80 0.99
N THR A 142 9.51 18.50 0.46
CA THR A 142 10.44 17.97 -0.55
C THR A 142 11.75 17.64 0.15
N ILE A 143 12.24 16.41 0.00
CA ILE A 143 13.50 15.94 0.56
C ILE A 143 14.53 15.89 -0.56
N ILE A 144 15.58 16.71 -0.45
CA ILE A 144 16.69 16.71 -1.42
C ILE A 144 17.79 15.82 -0.85
N ASP A 145 18.05 14.68 -1.51
CA ASP A 145 19.18 13.83 -1.19
C ASP A 145 20.36 14.16 -2.11
N ASN A 146 21.41 14.71 -1.53
CA ASN A 146 22.65 15.03 -2.25
C ASN A 146 23.63 13.83 -2.31
N ARG A 147 23.21 12.64 -1.87
CA ARG A 147 24.04 11.43 -1.77
C ARG A 147 23.56 10.36 -2.75
N GLU A 148 24.08 10.39 -3.97
CA GLU A 148 23.74 9.41 -5.02
C GLU A 148 23.88 7.94 -4.62
N LYS A 149 24.68 7.64 -3.59
CA LYS A 149 24.97 6.27 -3.16
C LYS A 149 23.82 5.60 -2.38
N LEU A 150 22.86 6.36 -1.81
CA LEU A 150 21.80 5.79 -0.97
C LEU A 150 20.57 5.33 -1.75
N SER A 151 20.38 5.78 -2.97
CA SER A 151 19.18 5.48 -3.78
C SER A 151 18.93 3.98 -3.99
N ASN A 152 20.00 3.17 -3.96
CA ASN A 152 19.91 1.71 -4.14
C ASN A 152 20.05 0.92 -2.82
N GLU A 153 20.17 1.60 -1.69
CA GLU A 153 20.29 0.97 -0.38
C GLU A 153 18.93 0.60 0.20
N PHE A 154 18.91 -0.46 1.01
CA PHE A 154 17.70 -0.97 1.66
C PHE A 154 17.80 -0.80 3.17
N PHE A 155 16.70 -0.38 3.79
CA PHE A 155 16.68 -0.03 5.21
C PHE A 155 15.56 -0.71 5.98
N ASN A 156 15.81 -0.91 7.28
CA ASN A 156 14.79 -1.27 8.26
C ASN A 156 14.67 -0.12 9.26
N ALA A 157 13.46 0.41 9.42
CA ALA A 157 13.17 1.49 10.35
C ALA A 157 11.73 1.44 10.82
N SER A 158 11.41 2.14 11.91
CA SER A 158 10.04 2.51 12.26
C SER A 158 10.00 3.96 12.74
N ILE A 159 8.91 4.63 12.45
CA ILE A 159 8.64 6.01 12.83
C ILE A 159 7.29 6.03 13.52
N ASP A 160 7.24 6.58 14.73
CA ASP A 160 5.99 6.92 15.41
C ASP A 160 5.62 8.35 15.01
N VAL A 161 4.54 8.49 14.27
CA VAL A 161 4.06 9.77 13.75
C VAL A 161 3.41 10.63 14.84
N ASN A 162 2.90 9.99 15.91
CA ASN A 162 2.22 10.65 17.01
C ASN A 162 3.19 11.25 18.03
N SER A 163 4.45 10.80 18.02
CA SER A 163 5.47 11.38 18.88
C SER A 163 6.14 12.56 18.18
N ASN A 164 6.27 13.69 18.86
CA ASN A 164 7.10 14.83 18.39
C ASN A 164 8.60 14.48 18.29
N LYS A 165 8.94 13.21 18.48
CA LYS A 165 10.30 12.67 18.39
C LYS A 165 10.32 11.57 17.35
N ILE A 166 11.07 11.78 16.29
CA ILE A 166 11.47 10.70 15.38
C ILE A 166 12.40 9.77 16.13
N THR A 167 11.88 8.65 16.63
CA THR A 167 12.70 7.64 17.29
C THR A 167 13.19 6.68 16.23
N TYR A 168 14.42 6.83 15.81
CA TYR A 168 15.09 5.87 14.94
C TYR A 168 15.41 4.62 15.75
N LYS A 169 14.70 3.51 15.57
CA LYS A 169 15.25 2.20 15.90
C LYS A 169 16.10 1.75 14.72
N LYS A 170 17.39 2.15 14.77
CA LYS A 170 18.37 1.82 13.77
C LYS A 170 18.84 0.37 13.96
N TYR A 171 18.35 -0.56 13.15
CA TYR A 171 19.11 -1.78 12.88
C TYR A 171 19.87 -1.57 11.57
N PHE A 172 20.98 -0.82 11.67
CA PHE A 172 21.93 -0.72 10.57
C PHE A 172 22.97 -1.83 10.76
N HIS A 173 23.05 -2.76 9.81
CA HIS A 173 24.29 -3.39 9.47
C HIS A 173 24.93 -2.52 8.39
N ILE A 174 25.55 -1.41 8.79
CA ILE A 174 26.51 -0.74 7.93
C ILE A 174 27.85 -1.36 8.30
N GLY A 175 28.36 -2.23 7.44
CA GLY A 175 29.77 -2.54 7.44
C GLY A 175 30.54 -1.29 7.05
N PHE A 176 31.06 -0.53 8.01
CA PHE A 176 32.11 0.41 7.73
C PHE A 176 33.40 -0.40 7.57
N ALA A 177 33.88 -0.53 6.33
CA ALA A 177 35.31 -0.72 6.13
C ALA A 177 35.96 0.64 6.47
N VAL A 178 36.68 0.70 7.58
CA VAL A 178 37.57 1.81 7.90
C VAL A 178 38.93 1.39 7.35
N ASP A 179 39.37 2.07 6.28
CA ASP A 179 40.79 2.07 5.90
C ASP A 179 41.56 3.03 6.81
#